data_ebea66869f0c0c7b02351b00ebfcb98c
#
_entry.id   ebea66869f0c0c7b02351b00ebfcb98c
#
_cell.length_a   1.000
_cell.length_b   1.000
_cell.length_c   1.000
_cell.angle_alpha   90.00
_cell.angle_beta   90.00
_cell.angle_gamma   90.00
#
_symmetry.space_group_name_H-M   'P 1'
#
loop_
_entity.id
_entity.type
_entity.pdbx_description
1 polymer ?
#
loop_
_entity_poly.entity_id
_entity_poly.type
_entity_poly.pdbx_seq_one_letter_code
_entity_poly.pdbx_strand_id
1 'polypeptide(L)'
;MLGEIEKIFKKWSPAIFLGWSNIGFDDEMIRKEFFKGIRYPYITNASPNKRHDGLNIARGAYAVDPEVLETEINEKNNPVFKLESLSRMNGFDSSDAHSALIDSQLTCKVLNLIKKRKPKTWDNFLKTANKSDTETLFKKESI
;
A
#
# COMPACT_ATOMS: atom_id res chain seq x y z
N MET A 1 19.96 -5.69 -13.95
CA MET A 1 18.64 -5.73 -13.26
C MET A 1 18.66 -5.06 -11.89
N LEU A 2 19.28 -5.61 -10.81
CA LEU A 2 19.24 -4.96 -9.48
C LEU A 2 19.79 -3.53 -9.47
N GLY A 3 20.85 -3.24 -10.24
CA GLY A 3 21.41 -1.89 -10.34
C GLY A 3 20.47 -0.87 -11.02
N GLU A 4 19.61 -1.33 -11.91
CA GLU A 4 18.60 -0.48 -12.56
C GLU A 4 17.46 -0.18 -11.59
N ILE A 5 17.00 -1.20 -10.86
CA ILE A 5 15.98 -1.03 -9.80
C ILE A 5 16.48 -0.05 -8.73
N GLU A 6 17.74 -0.17 -8.30
CA GLU A 6 18.35 0.76 -7.34
C GLU A 6 18.38 2.20 -7.87
N LYS A 7 18.74 2.40 -9.15
CA LYS A 7 18.72 3.72 -9.79
C LYS A 7 17.31 4.32 -9.80
N ILE A 8 16.30 3.50 -10.09
CA ILE A 8 14.88 3.93 -10.11
C ILE A 8 14.46 4.34 -8.71
N PHE A 9 14.74 3.52 -7.69
CA PHE A 9 14.38 3.84 -6.29
C PHE A 9 15.08 5.12 -5.79
N LYS A 10 16.36 5.31 -6.15
CA LYS A 10 17.08 6.55 -5.85
C LYS A 10 16.50 7.78 -6.56
N LYS A 11 16.06 7.62 -7.81
CA LYS A 11 15.42 8.70 -8.59
C LYS A 11 14.07 9.11 -7.98
N TRP A 12 13.32 8.18 -7.40
CA TRP A 12 12.03 8.46 -6.78
C TRP A 12 12.14 9.02 -5.36
N SER A 13 13.29 8.85 -4.71
CA SER A 13 13.52 9.35 -3.36
C SER A 13 13.49 10.89 -3.28
N PRO A 14 12.80 11.50 -2.28
CA PRO A 14 12.06 10.86 -1.19
C PRO A 14 10.68 10.35 -1.64
N ALA A 15 10.34 9.12 -1.27
CA ALA A 15 9.09 8.48 -1.68
C ALA A 15 8.48 7.62 -0.57
N ILE A 16 7.16 7.39 -0.67
CA ILE A 16 6.47 6.33 0.05
C ILE A 16 6.25 5.17 -0.92
N PHE A 17 6.95 4.06 -0.69
CA PHE A 17 6.80 2.85 -1.48
C PHE A 17 5.57 2.08 -1.02
N LEU A 18 4.67 1.79 -1.95
CA LEU A 18 3.38 1.15 -1.71
C LEU A 18 3.22 -0.07 -2.62
N GLY A 19 2.65 -1.12 -2.09
CA GLY A 19 2.17 -2.27 -2.83
C GLY A 19 0.90 -2.82 -2.16
N TRP A 20 0.39 -3.95 -2.65
CA TRP A 20 -0.75 -4.63 -2.05
C TRP A 20 -0.27 -5.84 -1.26
N SER A 21 -0.41 -5.82 0.06
CA SER A 21 0.15 -6.86 0.96
C SER A 21 1.68 -7.03 0.84
N ASN A 22 2.38 -5.94 0.51
CA ASN A 22 3.79 -5.96 0.15
C ASN A 22 4.75 -6.11 1.33
N ILE A 23 4.38 -5.67 2.53
CA ILE A 23 5.28 -5.64 3.69
C ILE A 23 5.79 -7.02 4.07
N GLY A 24 4.94 -8.06 3.99
CA GLY A 24 5.31 -9.42 4.34
C GLY A 24 5.95 -10.24 3.21
N PHE A 25 5.95 -9.76 1.97
CA PHE A 25 6.41 -10.52 0.81
C PHE A 25 7.35 -9.73 -0.09
N ASP A 26 6.85 -8.78 -0.87
CA ASP A 26 7.65 -8.05 -1.88
C ASP A 26 8.81 -7.27 -1.27
N ASP A 27 8.55 -6.58 -0.17
CA ASP A 27 9.57 -5.81 0.55
C ASP A 27 10.67 -6.70 1.11
N GLU A 28 10.32 -7.88 1.62
CA GLU A 28 11.30 -8.85 2.11
C GLU A 28 12.11 -9.47 0.97
N MET A 29 11.49 -9.74 -0.18
CA MET A 29 12.21 -10.21 -1.37
C MET A 29 13.20 -9.17 -1.87
N ILE A 30 12.76 -7.91 -2.04
CA ILE A 30 13.63 -6.80 -2.45
C ILE A 30 14.81 -6.68 -1.48
N ARG A 31 14.54 -6.67 -0.18
CA ARG A 31 15.56 -6.57 0.86
C ARG A 31 16.59 -7.69 0.77
N LYS A 32 16.14 -8.93 0.63
CA LYS A 32 17.01 -10.11 0.52
C LYS A 32 17.86 -10.09 -0.75
N GLU A 33 17.27 -9.75 -1.90
CA GLU A 33 17.99 -9.69 -3.16
C GLU A 33 19.01 -8.54 -3.18
N PHE A 34 18.69 -7.39 -2.61
CA PHE A 34 19.65 -6.29 -2.47
C PHE A 34 20.81 -6.69 -1.54
N PHE A 35 20.51 -7.35 -0.42
CA PHE A 35 21.55 -7.85 0.50
C PHE A 35 22.49 -8.86 -0.19
N LYS A 36 21.94 -9.86 -0.91
CA LYS A 36 22.74 -10.82 -1.68
C LYS A 36 23.59 -10.14 -2.77
N GLY A 37 23.07 -9.10 -3.39
CA GLY A 37 23.76 -8.31 -4.40
C GLY A 37 24.75 -7.28 -3.83
N ILE A 38 25.06 -7.32 -2.53
CA ILE A 38 25.95 -6.37 -1.82
C ILE A 38 25.49 -4.92 -2.05
N ARG A 39 24.16 -4.70 -1.97
CA ARG A 39 23.52 -3.39 -2.09
C ARG A 39 22.80 -3.04 -0.80
N TYR A 40 22.47 -1.75 -0.64
CA TYR A 40 21.77 -1.29 0.55
C TYR A 40 20.35 -1.86 0.64
N PRO A 41 20.05 -2.78 1.59
CA PRO A 41 18.81 -3.54 1.61
C PRO A 41 17.60 -2.75 2.10
N TYR A 42 17.79 -1.57 2.69
CA TYR A 42 16.72 -0.76 3.28
C TYR A 42 16.37 0.47 2.44
N ILE A 43 16.68 0.45 1.14
CA ILE A 43 16.50 1.58 0.24
C ILE A 43 15.05 2.08 0.16
N THR A 44 14.06 1.20 0.36
CA THR A 44 12.63 1.54 0.30
C THR A 44 12.08 2.08 1.61
N ASN A 45 12.77 1.88 2.75
CA ASN A 45 12.23 2.23 4.08
C ASN A 45 13.18 3.01 4.99
N ALA A 46 14.45 3.19 4.58
CA ALA A 46 15.33 4.09 5.31
C ALA A 46 15.10 5.54 4.90
N SER A 47 15.17 6.46 5.87
CA SER A 47 15.04 7.90 5.60
C SER A 47 15.89 8.36 4.41
N PRO A 48 15.36 9.17 3.48
CA PRO A 48 14.07 9.86 3.55
C PRO A 48 12.87 9.05 3.03
N ASN A 49 13.07 7.80 2.61
CA ASN A 49 12.04 6.93 2.07
C ASN A 49 11.20 6.31 3.19
N LYS A 50 9.96 5.95 2.87
CA LYS A 50 9.00 5.30 3.76
C LYS A 50 8.32 4.16 3.01
N ARG A 51 7.76 3.20 3.74
CA ARG A 51 6.93 2.11 3.19
C ARG A 51 5.53 2.16 3.78
N HIS A 52 4.57 1.75 2.99
CA HIS A 52 3.22 1.50 3.45
C HIS A 52 2.61 0.31 2.70
N ASP A 53 1.50 -0.22 3.22
CA ASP A 53 0.77 -1.33 2.61
C ASP A 53 -0.62 -0.87 2.18
N GLY A 54 -0.90 -1.00 0.87
CA GLY A 54 -2.18 -0.63 0.28
C GLY A 54 -3.36 -1.42 0.83
N LEU A 55 -3.17 -2.70 1.16
CA LEU A 55 -4.18 -3.53 1.79
C LEU A 55 -4.55 -2.98 3.19
N ASN A 56 -3.56 -2.57 3.98
CA ASN A 56 -3.80 -1.99 5.29
C ASN A 56 -4.51 -0.63 5.20
N ILE A 57 -4.15 0.20 4.20
CA ILE A 57 -4.86 1.45 3.91
C ILE A 57 -6.32 1.17 3.55
N ALA A 58 -6.58 0.19 2.67
CA ALA A 58 -7.93 -0.16 2.25
C ALA A 58 -8.79 -0.66 3.42
N ARG A 59 -8.24 -1.56 4.24
CA ARG A 59 -8.92 -2.06 5.46
C ARG A 59 -9.21 -0.94 6.45
N GLY A 60 -8.23 -0.08 6.71
CA GLY A 60 -8.40 1.05 7.62
C GLY A 60 -9.41 2.07 7.10
N ALA A 61 -9.37 2.42 5.81
CA ALA A 61 -10.32 3.33 5.20
C ALA A 61 -11.76 2.78 5.26
N TYR A 62 -11.95 1.49 4.98
CA TYR A 62 -13.23 0.82 5.11
C TYR A 62 -13.73 0.76 6.56
N ALA A 63 -12.84 0.54 7.53
CA ALA A 63 -13.21 0.52 8.95
C ALA A 63 -13.68 1.90 9.45
N VAL A 64 -13.11 2.98 8.90
CA VAL A 64 -13.53 4.36 9.23
C VAL A 64 -14.82 4.71 8.51
N ASP A 65 -14.97 4.29 7.25
CA ASP A 65 -16.13 4.56 6.42
C ASP A 65 -16.35 3.40 5.42
N PRO A 66 -17.30 2.49 5.70
CA PRO A 66 -17.59 1.36 4.83
C PRO A 66 -18.03 1.74 3.40
N GLU A 67 -18.54 2.95 3.19
CA GLU A 67 -18.98 3.42 1.87
C GLU A 67 -17.81 3.82 0.94
N VAL A 68 -16.58 3.86 1.49
CA VAL A 68 -15.39 4.25 0.70
C VAL A 68 -15.04 3.25 -0.39
N LEU A 69 -15.34 1.95 -0.17
CA LEU A 69 -15.07 0.86 -1.10
C LEU A 69 -16.21 -0.15 -1.10
N GLU A 70 -16.64 -0.55 -2.28
CA GLU A 70 -17.50 -1.72 -2.44
C GLU A 70 -16.70 -3.00 -2.22
N THR A 71 -17.18 -3.91 -1.37
CA THR A 71 -16.52 -5.17 -1.05
C THR A 71 -17.48 -6.35 -1.15
N GLU A 72 -16.97 -7.50 -1.54
CA GLU A 72 -17.69 -8.76 -1.33
C GLU A 72 -17.73 -9.09 0.16
N ILE A 73 -18.79 -9.74 0.57
CA ILE A 73 -18.95 -10.27 1.93
C ILE A 73 -18.85 -11.79 1.86
N ASN A 74 -17.96 -12.37 2.66
CA ASN A 74 -17.79 -13.82 2.70
C ASN A 74 -18.88 -14.51 3.54
N GLU A 75 -18.90 -15.85 3.55
CA GLU A 75 -19.85 -16.67 4.31
C GLU A 75 -19.85 -16.38 5.83
N LYS A 76 -18.77 -15.82 6.36
CA LYS A 76 -18.63 -15.42 7.77
C LYS A 76 -19.04 -13.97 8.04
N ASN A 77 -19.70 -13.34 7.08
CA ASN A 77 -20.12 -11.95 7.13
C ASN A 77 -18.96 -10.95 7.29
N ASN A 78 -17.78 -11.28 6.76
CA ASN A 78 -16.63 -10.37 6.75
C ASN A 78 -16.35 -9.81 5.35
N PRO A 79 -15.90 -8.53 5.24
CA PRO A 79 -15.51 -7.94 3.97
C PRO A 79 -14.25 -8.60 3.41
N VAL A 80 -14.24 -8.77 2.08
CA VAL A 80 -13.15 -9.42 1.34
C VAL A 80 -12.24 -8.34 0.72
N PHE A 81 -10.97 -8.34 1.08
CA PHE A 81 -9.97 -7.39 0.58
C PHE A 81 -8.95 -8.03 -0.38
N LYS A 82 -9.37 -9.01 -1.18
CA LYS A 82 -8.55 -9.48 -2.31
C LYS A 82 -8.55 -8.39 -3.39
N LEU A 83 -7.37 -8.06 -3.93
CA LEU A 83 -7.23 -6.97 -4.91
C LEU A 83 -8.14 -7.14 -6.13
N GLU A 84 -8.19 -8.36 -6.68
CA GLU A 84 -9.05 -8.70 -7.82
C GLU A 84 -10.54 -8.46 -7.52
N SER A 85 -11.06 -9.03 -6.40
CA SER A 85 -12.45 -8.88 -5.99
C SER A 85 -12.78 -7.40 -5.72
N LEU A 86 -11.93 -6.73 -4.95
CA LEU A 86 -12.11 -5.32 -4.61
C LEU A 86 -12.09 -4.43 -5.87
N SER A 87 -11.21 -4.72 -6.82
CA SER A 87 -11.13 -4.00 -8.09
C SER A 87 -12.41 -4.17 -8.90
N ARG A 88 -12.88 -5.41 -9.06
CA ARG A 88 -14.12 -5.73 -9.77
C ARG A 88 -15.34 -5.04 -9.15
N MET A 89 -15.49 -5.10 -7.83
CA MET A 89 -16.60 -4.46 -7.11
C MET A 89 -16.63 -2.94 -7.29
N ASN A 90 -15.47 -2.32 -7.47
CA ASN A 90 -15.35 -0.88 -7.69
C ASN A 90 -15.24 -0.46 -9.17
N GLY A 91 -15.63 -1.35 -10.10
CA GLY A 91 -15.75 -1.04 -11.53
C GLY A 91 -14.44 -1.04 -12.30
N PHE A 92 -13.38 -1.70 -11.78
CA PHE A 92 -12.11 -1.87 -12.50
C PHE A 92 -12.05 -3.26 -13.13
N ASP A 93 -11.65 -3.31 -14.39
CA ASP A 93 -11.39 -4.58 -15.06
C ASP A 93 -10.21 -5.31 -14.40
N SER A 94 -10.46 -6.53 -13.96
CA SER A 94 -9.50 -7.41 -13.29
C SER A 94 -9.32 -8.74 -14.01
N SER A 95 -9.70 -8.83 -15.29
CA SER A 95 -9.66 -10.08 -16.09
C SER A 95 -8.24 -10.67 -16.18
N ASP A 96 -7.23 -9.82 -16.24
CA ASP A 96 -5.81 -10.20 -16.30
C ASP A 96 -5.07 -10.08 -14.96
N ALA A 97 -5.81 -10.08 -13.83
CA ALA A 97 -5.23 -10.13 -12.50
C ALA A 97 -4.24 -11.31 -12.39
N HIS A 98 -3.26 -11.19 -11.51
CA HIS A 98 -2.08 -12.07 -11.33
C HIS A 98 -0.90 -11.78 -12.29
N SER A 99 -0.99 -10.74 -13.11
CA SER A 99 0.20 -10.12 -13.72
C SER A 99 0.73 -9.01 -12.81
N ALA A 100 2.02 -8.99 -12.52
CA ALA A 100 2.63 -7.98 -11.63
C ALA A 100 2.35 -6.54 -12.08
N LEU A 101 2.28 -6.31 -13.40
CA LEU A 101 1.94 -5.00 -13.96
C LEU A 101 0.47 -4.66 -13.69
N ILE A 102 -0.44 -5.58 -13.97
CA ILE A 102 -1.88 -5.38 -13.78
C ILE A 102 -2.19 -5.20 -12.30
N ASP A 103 -1.63 -6.02 -11.42
CA ASP A 103 -1.81 -5.90 -9.97
C ASP A 103 -1.31 -4.55 -9.44
N SER A 104 -0.18 -4.05 -9.95
CA SER A 104 0.30 -2.72 -9.62
C SER A 104 -0.66 -1.62 -10.10
N GLN A 105 -1.21 -1.74 -11.30
CA GLN A 105 -2.20 -0.80 -11.83
C GLN A 105 -3.51 -0.82 -11.04
N LEU A 106 -4.02 -2.02 -10.70
CA LEU A 106 -5.21 -2.19 -9.87
C LEU A 106 -5.01 -1.60 -8.47
N THR A 107 -3.85 -1.85 -7.86
CA THR A 107 -3.45 -1.23 -6.59
C THR A 107 -3.54 0.29 -6.68
N CYS A 108 -2.96 0.89 -7.72
CA CYS A 108 -3.03 2.34 -7.94
C CYS A 108 -4.48 2.83 -8.11
N LYS A 109 -5.31 2.12 -8.87
CA LYS A 109 -6.71 2.49 -9.09
C LYS A 109 -7.52 2.48 -7.78
N VAL A 110 -7.41 1.40 -6.99
CA VAL A 110 -8.11 1.27 -5.69
C VAL A 110 -7.64 2.36 -4.71
N LEU A 111 -6.34 2.58 -4.58
CA LEU A 111 -5.81 3.60 -3.68
C LEU A 111 -6.18 5.02 -4.11
N ASN A 112 -6.18 5.31 -5.41
CA ASN A 112 -6.66 6.59 -5.93
C ASN A 112 -8.16 6.80 -5.69
N LEU A 113 -8.97 5.74 -5.72
CA LEU A 113 -10.39 5.82 -5.40
C LEU A 113 -10.58 6.23 -3.93
N ILE A 114 -9.85 5.61 -2.99
CA ILE A 114 -9.85 5.99 -1.57
C ILE A 114 -9.44 7.47 -1.41
N LYS A 115 -8.34 7.87 -2.04
CA LYS A 115 -7.85 9.25 -2.01
C LYS A 115 -8.90 10.25 -2.53
N LYS A 116 -9.60 9.91 -3.62
CA LYS A 116 -10.63 10.76 -4.21
C LYS A 116 -11.87 10.87 -3.33
N ARG A 117 -12.34 9.75 -2.78
CA ARG A 117 -13.56 9.72 -1.95
C ARG A 117 -13.33 10.30 -0.55
N LYS A 118 -12.17 10.01 0.06
CA LYS A 118 -11.84 10.37 1.46
C LYS A 118 -10.42 10.92 1.57
N PRO A 119 -10.16 12.14 1.05
CA PRO A 119 -8.81 12.72 1.02
C PRO A 119 -8.20 12.89 2.40
N LYS A 120 -8.96 13.33 3.41
CA LYS A 120 -8.46 13.49 4.78
C LYS A 120 -8.04 12.15 5.41
N THR A 121 -8.83 11.11 5.20
CA THR A 121 -8.53 9.73 5.66
C THR A 121 -7.27 9.23 4.97
N TRP A 122 -7.15 9.43 3.65
CA TRP A 122 -5.95 9.11 2.89
C TRP A 122 -4.70 9.78 3.46
N ASP A 123 -4.74 11.10 3.68
CA ASP A 123 -3.60 11.86 4.21
C ASP A 123 -3.20 11.38 5.62
N ASN A 124 -4.16 11.02 6.45
CA ASN A 124 -3.88 10.46 7.76
C ASN A 124 -3.19 9.09 7.67
N PHE A 125 -3.65 8.20 6.77
CA PHE A 125 -2.96 6.92 6.57
C PHE A 125 -1.54 7.09 6.04
N LEU A 126 -1.30 8.04 5.13
CA LEU A 126 0.08 8.30 4.66
C LEU A 126 1.02 8.74 5.79
N LYS A 127 0.53 9.44 6.81
CA LYS A 127 1.33 9.80 7.99
C LYS A 127 1.73 8.57 8.79
N THR A 128 0.91 7.51 8.82
CA THR A 128 1.24 6.27 9.53
C THR A 128 2.38 5.46 8.90
N ALA A 129 2.88 5.86 7.74
CA ALA A 129 4.13 5.33 7.18
C ALA A 129 5.38 5.73 8.00
N ASN A 130 5.24 6.59 9.01
CA ASN A 130 6.30 7.03 9.90
C ASN A 130 5.88 6.83 11.36
N LYS A 131 6.74 6.21 12.16
CA LYS A 131 6.48 5.91 13.57
C LYS A 131 6.18 7.19 14.40
N SER A 132 6.99 8.24 14.24
CA SER A 132 6.80 9.48 14.99
C SER A 132 5.49 10.19 14.66
N ASP A 133 5.09 10.18 13.39
CA ASP A 133 3.84 10.78 12.94
C ASP A 133 2.64 9.96 13.45
N THR A 134 2.77 8.62 13.47
CA THR A 134 1.79 7.70 14.05
C THR A 134 1.59 7.96 15.54
N GLU A 135 2.67 8.06 16.31
CA GLU A 135 2.61 8.38 17.74
C GLU A 135 1.93 9.74 18.00
N THR A 136 2.18 10.71 17.14
CA THR A 136 1.55 12.04 17.24
C THR A 136 0.04 11.98 16.96
N LEU A 137 -0.38 11.17 15.98
CA LEU A 137 -1.80 10.95 15.69
C LEU A 137 -2.51 10.31 16.91
N PHE A 138 -1.95 9.24 17.46
CA PHE A 138 -2.52 8.59 18.66
C PHE A 138 -2.61 9.51 19.86
N LYS A 139 -1.57 10.34 20.12
CA LYS A 139 -1.57 11.28 21.23
C LYS A 139 -2.64 12.38 21.09
N LYS A 140 -3.00 12.75 19.86
CA LYS A 140 -4.05 13.75 19.61
C LYS A 140 -5.46 13.21 19.79
N GLU A 141 -5.65 11.91 19.59
CA GLU A 141 -6.95 11.25 19.70
C GLU A 141 -7.16 10.55 21.06
N SER A 142 -6.11 10.51 21.89
CA SER A 142 -6.17 9.97 23.27
C SER A 142 -6.50 11.11 24.24
N ILE A 143 -7.76 11.61 24.20
CA ILE A 143 -8.34 12.46 25.24
C ILE A 143 -9.58 11.77 25.81
#